data_4c489f9ee3a51125ef929304ee19c643
#
_entry.id   4c489f9ee3a51125ef929304ee19c643
#
_cell.length_a   1.000
_cell.length_b   1.000
_cell.length_c   1.000
_cell.angle_alpha   90.00
_cell.angle_beta   90.00
_cell.angle_gamma   90.00
#
_symmetry.space_group_name_H-M   'P 1'
#
loop_
_entity.id
_entity.type
_entity.pdbx_description
1 polymer ?
#
loop_
_entity_poly.entity_id
_entity_poly.type
_entity_poly.pdbx_seq_one_letter_code
_entity_poly.pdbx_strand_id
1 'polypeptide(L)' 'MNVGLNKTEKKVIELLIEDQSLTSIELSEKIGVTTRTIERAFKSLQEKKMIQRIGSKRDGNWIVVR' A
#
# COMPACT_ATOMS: atom_id res chain seq x y z
N MET A 1 -16.22 -4.30 -5.64
CA MET A 1 -16.66 -3.63 -4.40
C MET A 1 -15.54 -3.73 -3.37
N ASN A 2 -15.22 -2.64 -2.68
CA ASN A 2 -14.07 -2.60 -1.77
C ASN A 2 -14.47 -2.86 -0.33
N VAL A 3 -15.11 -4.01 -0.12
CA VAL A 3 -15.58 -4.38 1.20
C VAL A 3 -14.40 -4.58 2.14
N GLY A 4 -14.44 -3.91 3.28
CA GLY A 4 -13.39 -4.04 4.28
C GLY A 4 -12.21 -3.10 4.10
N LEU A 5 -12.22 -2.25 3.09
CA LEU A 5 -11.15 -1.28 2.89
C LEU A 5 -11.54 0.06 3.52
N ASN A 6 -10.62 0.63 4.30
CA ASN A 6 -10.82 1.98 4.81
C ASN A 6 -10.25 2.99 3.82
N LYS A 7 -10.40 4.28 4.11
CA LYS A 7 -9.95 5.34 3.21
C LYS A 7 -8.45 5.26 2.94
N THR A 8 -7.66 4.99 3.97
CA THR A 8 -6.21 4.90 3.83
C THR A 8 -5.83 3.75 2.91
N GLU A 9 -6.44 2.59 3.11
CA GLU A 9 -6.16 1.43 2.27
C GLU A 9 -6.51 1.68 0.81
N LYS A 10 -7.64 2.31 0.56
CA LYS A 10 -8.05 2.66 -0.81
C LYS A 10 -7.05 3.60 -1.45
N LYS A 11 -6.60 4.61 -0.72
CA LYS A 11 -5.61 5.56 -1.24
C LYS A 11 -4.30 4.88 -1.54
N VAL A 12 -3.86 3.97 -0.65
CA VAL A 12 -2.63 3.23 -0.88
C VAL A 12 -2.72 2.42 -2.18
N ILE A 13 -3.84 1.73 -2.38
CA ILE A 13 -4.03 0.93 -3.59
C ILE A 13 -4.01 1.84 -4.83
N GLU A 14 -4.74 2.94 -4.81
CA GLU A 14 -4.78 3.85 -5.94
C GLU A 14 -3.41 4.37 -6.32
N LEU A 15 -2.62 4.76 -5.32
CA LEU A 15 -1.28 5.28 -5.57
C LEU A 15 -0.33 4.18 -6.06
N LEU A 16 -0.46 2.97 -5.54
CA LEU A 16 0.37 1.86 -5.98
C LEU A 16 0.05 1.43 -7.40
N ILE A 17 -1.20 1.57 -7.82
CA ILE A 17 -1.57 1.29 -9.21
C ILE A 17 -0.85 2.27 -10.14
N GLU A 18 -0.73 3.52 -9.72
CA GLU A 18 -0.05 4.53 -10.53
C GLU A 18 1.47 4.36 -10.48
N ASP A 19 2.01 4.02 -9.32
CA ASP A 19 3.46 3.89 -9.13
C ASP A 19 3.76 2.83 -8.09
N GLN A 20 4.19 1.67 -8.54
CA GLN A 20 4.51 0.54 -7.67
C GLN A 20 5.76 0.76 -6.82
N SER A 21 6.57 1.73 -7.18
CA SER A 21 7.82 1.98 -6.47
C SER A 21 7.66 2.90 -5.26
N LEU A 22 6.46 3.37 -5.00
CA LEU A 22 6.23 4.27 -3.86
C LEU A 22 6.57 3.59 -2.54
N THR A 23 7.32 4.30 -1.71
CA THR A 23 7.68 3.82 -0.38
C THR A 23 6.62 4.23 0.63
N SER A 24 6.70 3.65 1.84
CA SER A 24 5.78 4.03 2.91
C SER A 24 5.89 5.51 3.25
N ILE A 25 7.11 6.06 3.20
CA ILE A 25 7.33 7.48 3.47
C ILE A 25 6.62 8.33 2.43
N GLU A 26 6.79 7.99 1.16
CA GLU A 26 6.14 8.74 0.08
C GLU A 26 4.63 8.65 0.16
N LEU A 27 4.11 7.47 0.46
CA LEU A 27 2.67 7.28 0.61
C LEU A 27 2.13 8.09 1.79
N SER A 28 2.86 8.11 2.90
CA SER A 28 2.42 8.85 4.07
C SER A 28 2.32 10.35 3.78
N GLU A 29 3.27 10.87 3.00
CA GLU A 29 3.24 12.28 2.63
C GLU A 29 2.11 12.59 1.66
N LYS A 30 1.89 11.72 0.69
CA LYS A 30 0.84 11.94 -0.31
C LYS A 30 -0.55 11.83 0.29
N ILE A 31 -0.74 10.93 1.23
CA ILE A 31 -2.05 10.70 1.84
C ILE A 31 -2.27 11.62 3.04
N GLY A 32 -1.18 12.03 3.69
CA GLY A 32 -1.27 12.90 4.86
C GLY A 32 -1.44 12.14 6.16
N VAL A 33 -0.83 10.96 6.25
CA VAL A 33 -0.87 10.15 7.47
C VAL A 33 0.57 9.79 7.84
N THR A 34 0.75 9.14 8.99
CA THR A 34 2.07 8.71 9.43
C THR A 34 2.51 7.47 8.67
N THR A 35 3.84 7.24 8.63
CA THR A 35 4.37 6.03 8.02
C THR A 35 3.85 4.78 8.73
N ARG A 36 3.66 4.89 10.05
CA ARG A 36 3.11 3.77 10.81
C ARG A 36 1.73 3.37 10.31
N THR A 37 0.90 4.36 10.00
CA THR A 37 -0.42 4.10 9.43
C THR A 37 -0.30 3.40 8.08
N ILE A 38 0.66 3.81 7.26
CA ILE A 38 0.89 3.17 5.96
C ILE A 38 1.36 1.73 6.14
N GLU A 39 2.26 1.48 7.09
CA GLU A 39 2.73 0.12 7.34
C GLU A 39 1.60 -0.79 7.80
N ARG A 40 0.71 -0.26 8.62
CA ARG A 40 -0.46 -1.02 9.05
C ARG A 40 -1.40 -1.30 7.88
N ALA A 41 -1.54 -0.33 6.99
CA ALA A 41 -2.34 -0.52 5.78
C ALA A 41 -1.73 -1.60 4.88
N PHE A 42 -0.41 -1.58 4.71
CA PHE A 42 0.28 -2.62 3.95
C PHE A 42 0.01 -4.00 4.52
N LYS A 43 0.15 -4.14 5.84
CA LYS A 43 -0.06 -5.42 6.48
C LYS A 43 -1.49 -5.91 6.26
N SER A 44 -2.45 -5.02 6.46
CA SER A 44 -3.86 -5.35 6.28
C SER A 44 -4.15 -5.78 4.84
N LEU A 45 -3.62 -5.02 3.88
CA LEU A 45 -3.84 -5.32 2.46
C LEU A 45 -3.19 -6.63 2.05
N GLN A 46 -2.03 -6.94 2.61
CA GLN A 46 -1.38 -8.23 2.36
C GLN A 46 -2.21 -9.38 2.90
N GLU A 47 -2.76 -9.22 4.09
CA GLU A 47 -3.60 -10.24 4.70
C GLU A 47 -4.86 -10.47 3.87
N LYS A 48 -5.37 -9.42 3.25
CA LYS A 48 -6.53 -9.52 2.36
C LYS A 48 -6.13 -9.97 0.96
N LYS A 49 -4.84 -10.16 0.72
CA LYS A 49 -4.28 -10.58 -0.57
C LYS A 49 -4.59 -9.60 -1.69
N MET A 50 -4.68 -8.32 -1.35
CA MET A 50 -4.93 -7.27 -2.33
C MET A 50 -3.65 -6.64 -2.85
N ILE A 51 -2.55 -6.77 -2.11
CA ILE A 51 -1.23 -6.36 -2.59
C ILE A 51 -0.24 -7.49 -2.33
N GLN A 52 0.80 -7.52 -3.14
CA GLN A 52 1.85 -8.50 -3.01
C GLN A 52 3.20 -7.83 -3.16
N ARG A 53 4.12 -8.16 -2.28
CA ARG A 53 5.46 -7.60 -2.34
C ARG A 53 6.33 -8.45 -3.26
N ILE A 54 7.04 -7.80 -4.17
CA ILE A 54 7.98 -8.47 -5.05
C ILE A 54 9.37 -7.86 -4.84
N GLY A 55 10.40 -8.68 -5.04
CA GLY A 55 11.77 -8.25 -4.89
C GLY A 55 12.28 -8.41 -3.48
N SER A 56 13.48 -7.88 -3.24
CA SER A 56 14.13 -7.97 -1.94
C SER A 56 13.55 -6.94 -0.98
N LYS A 57 13.93 -7.04 0.28
CA LYS A 57 13.53 -6.08 1.29
C LYS A 57 13.98 -4.66 0.95
N ARG A 58 15.07 -4.53 0.22
CA ARG A 58 15.64 -3.23 -0.12
C ARG A 58 14.93 -2.57 -1.28
N ASP A 59 14.66 -3.36 -2.31
CA ASP A 59 14.11 -2.85 -3.56
C ASP A 59 12.74 -3.41 -3.85
N GLY A 60 12.06 -3.83 -2.79
CA GLY A 60 10.74 -4.43 -2.97
C GLY A 60 9.73 -3.44 -3.49
N ASN A 61 9.05 -3.83 -4.54
CA ASN A 61 7.92 -3.08 -5.05
C ASN A 61 6.64 -3.77 -4.64
N TRP A 62 5.56 -3.02 -4.64
CA TRP A 62 4.25 -3.58 -4.34
C TRP A 62 3.46 -3.75 -5.62
N ILE A 63 2.82 -4.89 -5.77
CA ILE A 63 1.91 -5.13 -6.88
C ILE A 63 0.49 -5.18 -6.31
N VAL A 64 -0.41 -4.49 -6.98
CA VAL A 64 -1.83 -4.58 -6.62
C VAL A 64 -2.41 -5.80 -7.32
N VAL A 65 -2.93 -6.72 -6.54
CA VAL A 65 -3.56 -7.94 -7.05
C VAL A 65 -5.01 -7.61 -7.36
N ARG A 66 -5.41 -7.81 -8.60
CA ARG A 66 -6.77 -7.52 -9.03
C ARG A 66 -7.54 -8.77 -9.37
#